data_203feddd078adc97e16b5562af34c751
#
_entry.id   203feddd078adc97e16b5562af34c751
#
_cell.length_a   1.000
_cell.length_b   1.000
_cell.length_c   1.000
_cell.angle_alpha   90.00
_cell.angle_beta   90.00
_cell.angle_gamma   90.00
#
_symmetry.space_group_name_H-M   'P 1'
#
loop_
_entity.id
_entity.type
_entity.pdbx_description
1 polymer ?
#
loop_
_entity_poly.entity_id
_entity_poly.type
_entity_poly.pdbx_seq_one_letter_code
_entity_poly.pdbx_strand_id
1 'polypeptide(L)'
;NDSRLVIVYLSDERDGSSIYSSMVPADYANHLLTLKPLSDQLSVNAVAGDHPNGCSPPYAQHGAGYYEVVQQLGGTFMSICATDYGLQMDTLARDSILLSAFELTETPIEDSIVVTVDGTQSIDWTYNASENAIYFDAAAIPPTASEIYIDYAVLGECE
;
A
#
# COMPACT_ATOMS: atom_id res chain seq x y z
N ASN A 1 6.64 -3.71 16.64
CA ASN A 1 6.84 -2.49 15.85
C ASN A 1 5.72 -2.41 14.81
N ASP A 2 4.72 -1.58 15.06
CA ASP A 2 3.46 -1.48 14.31
C ASP A 2 3.60 -0.70 13.01
N SER A 3 4.83 -0.25 12.67
CA SER A 3 5.10 0.46 11.43
C SER A 3 4.97 -0.43 10.21
N ARG A 4 4.37 0.09 9.15
CA ARG A 4 4.29 -0.55 7.85
C ARG A 4 5.61 -0.41 7.08
N LEU A 5 5.97 -1.44 6.33
CA LEU A 5 7.07 -1.43 5.38
C LEU A 5 6.51 -1.34 3.96
N VAL A 6 6.84 -0.25 3.27
CA VAL A 6 6.50 -0.07 1.88
C VAL A 6 7.77 -0.12 1.04
N ILE A 7 7.78 -0.99 0.05
CA ILE A 7 8.90 -1.15 -0.89
C ILE A 7 8.39 -0.88 -2.29
N VAL A 8 9.11 -0.05 -3.03
CA VAL A 8 8.87 0.20 -4.45
C VAL A 8 10.16 -0.04 -5.20
N TYR A 9 10.19 -1.11 -6.00
CA TYR A 9 11.28 -1.33 -6.94
C TYR A 9 11.10 -0.43 -8.16
N LEU A 10 12.14 0.31 -8.54
CA LEU A 10 12.16 1.12 -9.76
C LEU A 10 13.37 0.74 -10.60
N SER A 11 13.15 0.17 -11.77
CA SER A 11 14.24 -0.29 -12.62
C SER A 11 13.82 -0.42 -14.09
N ASP A 12 14.70 -0.02 -14.98
CA ASP A 12 14.62 -0.28 -16.41
C ASP A 12 15.35 -1.58 -16.83
N GLU A 13 15.93 -2.27 -15.84
CA GLU A 13 16.62 -3.55 -16.03
C GLU A 13 15.96 -4.65 -15.19
N ARG A 14 16.20 -5.91 -15.57
CA ARG A 14 15.82 -7.08 -14.77
C ARG A 14 16.62 -7.14 -13.48
N ASP A 15 16.11 -7.83 -12.48
CA ASP A 15 16.88 -8.16 -11.29
C ASP A 15 18.06 -9.07 -11.64
N GLY A 16 19.27 -8.59 -11.34
CA GLY A 16 20.53 -9.31 -11.55
C GLY A 16 20.97 -10.15 -10.35
N SER A 17 20.24 -10.19 -9.27
CA SER A 17 20.67 -10.82 -8.01
C SER A 17 21.00 -12.29 -8.17
N SER A 18 20.23 -13.02 -8.97
CA SER A 18 20.47 -14.44 -9.25
C SER A 18 21.77 -14.72 -10.02
N ILE A 19 22.38 -13.69 -10.64
CA ILE A 19 23.67 -13.80 -11.33
C ILE A 19 24.82 -13.86 -10.32
N TYR A 20 24.65 -13.16 -9.17
CA TYR A 20 25.68 -12.99 -8.15
C TYR A 20 25.42 -13.79 -6.88
N SER A 21 24.24 -14.35 -6.73
CA SER A 21 23.84 -15.17 -5.59
C SER A 21 22.98 -16.35 -6.05
N SER A 22 22.82 -17.37 -5.21
CA SER A 22 21.90 -18.47 -5.45
C SER A 22 20.44 -18.14 -5.08
N MET A 23 20.17 -16.91 -4.64
CA MET A 23 18.84 -16.46 -4.22
C MET A 23 17.92 -16.30 -5.43
N VAL A 24 16.69 -16.74 -5.27
CA VAL A 24 15.62 -16.58 -6.25
C VAL A 24 14.55 -15.60 -5.70
N PRO A 25 13.66 -15.07 -6.56
CA PRO A 25 12.63 -14.11 -6.11
C PRO A 25 11.84 -14.55 -4.87
N ALA A 26 11.55 -15.84 -4.76
CA ALA A 26 10.85 -16.40 -3.59
C ALA A 26 11.62 -16.25 -2.28
N ASP A 27 12.96 -16.27 -2.32
CA ASP A 27 13.77 -16.10 -1.11
C ASP A 27 13.67 -14.67 -0.59
N TYR A 28 13.64 -13.69 -1.49
CA TYR A 28 13.43 -12.27 -1.13
C TYR A 28 12.02 -12.06 -0.57
N ALA A 29 10.98 -12.58 -1.22
CA ALA A 29 9.62 -12.48 -0.75
C ALA A 29 9.46 -13.11 0.66
N ASN A 30 10.02 -14.29 0.87
CA ASN A 30 10.01 -14.97 2.16
C ASN A 30 10.78 -14.17 3.23
N HIS A 31 11.91 -13.56 2.87
CA HIS A 31 12.64 -12.71 3.79
C HIS A 31 11.81 -11.50 4.23
N LEU A 32 11.14 -10.82 3.31
CA LEU A 32 10.28 -9.67 3.63
C LEU A 32 9.15 -10.07 4.58
N LEU A 33 8.55 -11.26 4.41
CA LEU A 33 7.55 -11.80 5.33
C LEU A 33 8.11 -12.11 6.73
N THR A 34 9.42 -12.33 6.87
CA THR A 34 10.03 -12.44 8.20
C THR A 34 10.15 -11.09 8.91
N LEU A 35 10.25 -10.00 8.16
CA LEU A 35 10.33 -8.64 8.71
C LEU A 35 8.96 -8.10 9.09
N LYS A 36 7.95 -8.40 8.27
CA LYS A 36 6.56 -7.99 8.41
C LYS A 36 5.64 -9.15 8.04
N PRO A 37 5.24 -9.99 9.03
CA PRO A 37 4.48 -11.20 8.76
C PRO A 37 2.99 -10.95 8.47
N LEU A 38 2.46 -9.76 8.80
CA LEU A 38 1.09 -9.39 8.53
C LEU A 38 0.99 -8.70 7.16
N SER A 39 0.01 -9.09 6.37
CA SER A 39 -0.19 -8.58 5.01
C SER A 39 -0.49 -7.08 4.94
N ASP A 40 -1.11 -6.54 5.98
CA ASP A 40 -1.40 -5.11 6.15
C ASP A 40 -0.17 -4.28 6.52
N GLN A 41 0.88 -4.92 7.04
CA GLN A 41 2.14 -4.27 7.42
C GLN A 41 3.21 -4.30 6.32
N LEU A 42 2.96 -4.96 5.19
CA LEU A 42 3.90 -5.08 4.09
C LEU A 42 3.22 -4.72 2.76
N SER A 43 3.78 -3.75 2.04
CA SER A 43 3.40 -3.44 0.67
C SER A 43 4.63 -3.47 -0.21
N VAL A 44 4.61 -4.27 -1.28
CA VAL A 44 5.75 -4.43 -2.18
C VAL A 44 5.30 -4.24 -3.59
N ASN A 45 5.76 -3.17 -4.22
CA ASN A 45 5.35 -2.75 -5.54
C ASN A 45 6.55 -2.61 -6.47
N ALA A 46 6.33 -2.58 -7.77
CA ALA A 46 7.39 -2.33 -8.73
C ALA A 46 6.93 -1.48 -9.91
N VAL A 47 7.84 -0.63 -10.39
CA VAL A 47 7.75 0.07 -11.66
C VAL A 47 8.93 -0.38 -12.50
N ALA A 48 8.69 -1.26 -13.47
CA ALA A 48 9.74 -1.86 -14.28
C ALA A 48 9.29 -2.13 -15.71
N GLY A 49 10.21 -2.62 -16.55
CA GLY A 49 9.86 -2.98 -17.92
C GLY A 49 8.84 -4.10 -18.00
N ASP A 50 7.98 -4.04 -19.01
CA ASP A 50 6.84 -4.95 -19.19
C ASP A 50 7.25 -6.41 -19.07
N HIS A 51 6.54 -7.15 -18.27
CA HIS A 51 6.75 -8.60 -18.17
C HIS A 51 5.84 -9.32 -19.17
N PRO A 52 6.34 -10.33 -19.95
CA PRO A 52 7.68 -10.90 -19.92
C PRO A 52 8.68 -10.29 -20.92
N ASN A 53 8.31 -9.29 -21.71
CA ASN A 53 9.05 -8.93 -22.92
C ASN A 53 9.88 -7.64 -22.83
N GLY A 54 9.69 -6.84 -21.76
CA GLY A 54 10.22 -5.48 -21.71
C GLY A 54 9.49 -4.54 -22.68
N CYS A 55 10.07 -3.39 -22.97
CA CYS A 55 9.48 -2.41 -23.87
C CYS A 55 10.50 -1.66 -24.73
N SER A 56 10.05 -1.20 -25.90
CA SER A 56 10.89 -0.47 -26.82
C SER A 56 10.03 0.36 -27.80
N PRO A 57 10.28 1.68 -27.92
CA PRO A 57 10.89 2.61 -26.98
C PRO A 57 9.91 3.05 -25.85
N PRO A 58 10.40 3.47 -24.68
CA PRO A 58 11.80 3.47 -24.24
C PRO A 58 12.33 2.06 -24.08
N TYR A 59 13.67 1.91 -24.12
CA TYR A 59 14.27 0.58 -23.96
C TYR A 59 14.34 0.23 -22.47
N ALA A 60 13.51 -0.72 -22.06
CA ALA A 60 13.61 -1.33 -20.75
C ALA A 60 13.58 -2.86 -20.88
N GLN A 61 14.44 -3.53 -20.14
CA GLN A 61 14.39 -4.99 -20.03
C GLN A 61 13.13 -5.40 -19.27
N HIS A 62 12.64 -6.63 -19.48
CA HIS A 62 11.52 -7.13 -18.69
C HIS A 62 11.87 -7.14 -17.18
N GLY A 63 10.94 -6.74 -16.36
CA GLY A 63 11.11 -6.61 -14.91
C GLY A 63 11.13 -7.94 -14.15
N ALA A 64 11.79 -8.98 -14.72
CA ALA A 64 11.93 -10.27 -14.05
C ALA A 64 12.69 -10.13 -12.74
N GLY A 65 12.31 -10.92 -11.76
CA GLY A 65 12.75 -10.82 -10.38
C GLY A 65 11.81 -9.92 -9.58
N TYR A 66 11.62 -8.68 -9.97
CA TYR A 66 10.68 -7.75 -9.32
C TYR A 66 9.23 -8.20 -9.53
N TYR A 67 8.87 -8.61 -10.76
CA TYR A 67 7.52 -9.08 -11.06
C TYR A 67 7.13 -10.25 -10.17
N GLU A 68 7.98 -11.27 -10.06
CA GLU A 68 7.70 -12.47 -9.29
C GLU A 68 7.56 -12.18 -7.78
N VAL A 69 8.41 -11.31 -7.22
CA VAL A 69 8.31 -10.89 -5.81
C VAL A 69 7.01 -10.15 -5.55
N VAL A 70 6.66 -9.19 -6.42
CA VAL A 70 5.42 -8.42 -6.31
C VAL A 70 4.20 -9.33 -6.41
N GLN A 71 4.16 -10.25 -7.38
CA GLN A 71 3.04 -11.20 -7.53
C GLN A 71 2.90 -12.13 -6.32
N GLN A 72 4.00 -12.60 -5.75
CA GLN A 72 3.98 -13.48 -4.58
C GLN A 72 3.45 -12.77 -3.33
N LEU A 73 3.70 -11.46 -3.21
CA LEU A 73 3.31 -10.64 -2.06
C LEU A 73 2.02 -9.85 -2.27
N GLY A 74 1.35 -10.04 -3.43
CA GLY A 74 0.05 -9.42 -3.72
C GLY A 74 0.13 -7.91 -3.97
N GLY A 75 1.29 -7.38 -4.36
CA GLY A 75 1.47 -5.98 -4.66
C GLY A 75 1.15 -5.59 -6.10
N THR A 76 1.41 -4.33 -6.44
CA THR A 76 1.13 -3.75 -7.77
C THR A 76 2.40 -3.68 -8.62
N PHE A 77 2.33 -4.26 -9.82
CA PHE A 77 3.38 -4.14 -10.84
C PHE A 77 2.92 -3.18 -11.94
N MET A 78 3.72 -2.15 -12.19
CA MET A 78 3.44 -1.11 -13.16
C MET A 78 4.52 -1.03 -14.23
N SER A 79 4.09 -0.68 -15.45
CA SER A 79 4.98 -0.52 -16.59
C SER A 79 5.77 0.79 -16.51
N ILE A 80 7.11 0.72 -16.50
CA ILE A 80 7.96 1.90 -16.68
C ILE A 80 7.81 2.51 -18.09
N CYS A 81 7.19 1.78 -19.01
CA CYS A 81 6.98 2.19 -20.41
C CYS A 81 5.62 2.82 -20.67
N ALA A 82 4.80 2.97 -19.64
CA ALA A 82 3.51 3.61 -19.77
C ALA A 82 3.64 5.07 -20.19
N THR A 83 2.71 5.51 -21.01
CA THR A 83 2.63 6.90 -21.49
C THR A 83 1.96 7.84 -20.49
N ASP A 84 1.16 7.29 -19.58
CA ASP A 84 0.47 8.02 -18.52
C ASP A 84 0.93 7.54 -17.15
N TYR A 85 1.90 8.25 -16.58
CA TYR A 85 2.40 7.98 -15.24
C TYR A 85 1.47 8.52 -14.14
N GLY A 86 0.61 9.50 -14.46
CA GLY A 86 -0.25 10.14 -13.46
C GLY A 86 -1.17 9.12 -12.79
N LEU A 87 -1.94 8.39 -13.59
CA LEU A 87 -2.85 7.36 -13.08
C LEU A 87 -2.11 6.21 -12.37
N GLN A 88 -0.94 5.82 -12.90
CA GLN A 88 -0.13 4.75 -12.29
C GLN A 88 0.47 5.17 -10.95
N MET A 89 0.96 6.41 -10.86
CA MET A 89 1.48 6.96 -9.60
C MET A 89 0.37 7.15 -8.56
N ASP A 90 -0.84 7.52 -8.97
CA ASP A 90 -1.99 7.57 -8.06
C ASP A 90 -2.32 6.18 -7.50
N THR A 91 -2.35 5.15 -8.34
CA THR A 91 -2.52 3.76 -7.90
C THR A 91 -1.41 3.33 -6.94
N LEU A 92 -0.14 3.58 -7.30
CA LEU A 92 0.99 3.26 -6.44
C LEU A 92 0.93 4.01 -5.11
N ALA A 93 0.55 5.28 -5.14
CA ALA A 93 0.37 6.07 -3.93
C ALA A 93 -0.72 5.48 -3.05
N ARG A 94 -1.87 5.11 -3.59
CA ARG A 94 -2.96 4.45 -2.85
C ARG A 94 -2.52 3.13 -2.24
N ASP A 95 -1.87 2.26 -3.02
CA ASP A 95 -1.39 0.96 -2.55
C ASP A 95 -0.25 1.10 -1.52
N SER A 96 0.57 2.14 -1.65
CA SER A 96 1.69 2.41 -0.76
C SER A 96 1.27 3.20 0.49
N ILE A 97 0.36 4.14 0.32
CA ILE A 97 -0.22 4.93 1.40
C ILE A 97 -1.54 4.25 1.81
N LEU A 98 -1.56 3.00 2.13
CA LEU A 98 -2.63 2.50 2.96
C LEU A 98 -2.52 3.16 4.35
N LEU A 99 -2.65 4.46 4.40
CA LEU A 99 -3.23 5.18 5.50
C LEU A 99 -4.73 4.84 5.50
N SER A 100 -4.99 3.54 5.49
CA SER A 100 -6.33 3.07 5.77
C SER A 100 -6.62 3.20 7.26
N ALA A 101 -5.59 3.37 8.09
CA ALA A 101 -5.74 3.46 9.54
C ALA A 101 -5.56 4.90 10.03
N PHE A 102 -6.61 5.46 10.56
CA PHE A 102 -6.60 6.72 11.28
C PHE A 102 -6.77 6.41 12.78
N GLU A 103 -5.65 6.43 13.52
CA GLU A 103 -5.66 6.22 14.97
C GLU A 103 -6.46 7.33 15.66
N LEU A 104 -7.37 6.93 16.56
CA LEU A 104 -8.15 7.85 17.37
C LEU A 104 -7.41 8.16 18.67
N THR A 105 -7.51 9.37 19.13
CA THR A 105 -6.84 9.83 20.37
C THR A 105 -7.44 9.24 21.62
N GLU A 106 -8.75 8.93 21.59
CA GLU A 106 -9.50 8.36 22.70
C GLU A 106 -10.40 7.23 22.21
N THR A 107 -10.80 6.33 23.09
CA THR A 107 -11.71 5.24 22.73
C THR A 107 -13.12 5.79 22.47
N PRO A 108 -13.66 5.63 21.25
CA PRO A 108 -14.95 6.18 20.88
C PRO A 108 -16.12 5.34 21.41
N ILE A 109 -17.28 5.97 21.48
CA ILE A 109 -18.56 5.24 21.42
C ILE A 109 -18.77 4.89 19.95
N GLU A 110 -18.64 3.62 19.57
CA GLU A 110 -18.56 3.18 18.17
C GLU A 110 -19.70 3.72 17.29
N ASP A 111 -20.94 3.66 17.78
CA ASP A 111 -22.13 4.16 17.06
C ASP A 111 -22.14 5.70 16.86
N SER A 112 -21.24 6.42 17.50
CA SER A 112 -21.14 7.89 17.40
C SER A 112 -20.11 8.36 16.37
N ILE A 113 -19.34 7.44 15.77
CA ILE A 113 -18.29 7.80 14.85
C ILE A 113 -18.88 8.32 13.54
N VAL A 114 -18.44 9.51 13.16
CA VAL A 114 -18.79 10.15 11.89
C VAL A 114 -17.51 10.51 11.16
N VAL A 115 -17.32 9.94 9.96
CA VAL A 115 -16.18 10.23 9.11
C VAL A 115 -16.64 11.12 7.96
N THR A 116 -15.91 12.21 7.73
CA THR A 116 -16.17 13.18 6.67
C THR A 116 -14.91 13.34 5.82
N VAL A 117 -15.05 13.24 4.51
CA VAL A 117 -13.98 13.42 3.52
C VAL A 117 -14.37 14.59 2.61
N ASP A 118 -13.53 15.62 2.55
CA ASP A 118 -13.76 16.84 1.74
C ASP A 118 -15.17 17.44 1.98
N GLY A 119 -15.61 17.44 3.25
CA GLY A 119 -16.91 17.95 3.67
C GLY A 119 -18.11 17.02 3.37
N THR A 120 -17.89 15.81 2.82
CA THR A 120 -18.94 14.82 2.56
C THR A 120 -18.78 13.63 3.50
N GLN A 121 -19.90 13.22 4.13
CA GLN A 121 -19.89 12.04 5.01
C GLN A 121 -19.57 10.77 4.22
N SER A 122 -18.59 10.01 4.68
CA SER A 122 -18.23 8.68 4.19
C SER A 122 -18.84 7.59 5.07
N ILE A 123 -19.24 6.48 4.45
CA ILE A 123 -19.74 5.27 5.12
C ILE A 123 -18.89 4.04 4.80
N ASP A 124 -17.92 4.19 3.89
CA ASP A 124 -17.08 3.09 3.38
C ASP A 124 -15.81 2.96 4.24
N TRP A 125 -16.02 2.70 5.52
CA TRP A 125 -14.96 2.51 6.52
C TRP A 125 -15.41 1.56 7.63
N THR A 126 -14.44 1.03 8.38
CA THR A 126 -14.67 0.20 9.56
C THR A 126 -13.84 0.70 10.74
N TYR A 127 -14.34 0.52 11.96
CA TYR A 127 -13.61 0.78 13.17
C TYR A 127 -12.98 -0.52 13.70
N ASN A 128 -11.69 -0.50 14.00
CA ASN A 128 -10.97 -1.58 14.66
C ASN A 128 -10.71 -1.21 16.12
N ALA A 129 -11.48 -1.81 17.04
CA ALA A 129 -11.38 -1.53 18.46
C ALA A 129 -10.05 -1.98 19.10
N SER A 130 -9.35 -2.99 18.53
CA SER A 130 -8.07 -3.47 19.04
C SER A 130 -6.92 -2.49 18.76
N GLU A 131 -7.03 -1.71 17.72
CA GLU A 131 -6.03 -0.71 17.29
C GLU A 131 -6.49 0.71 17.55
N ASN A 132 -7.74 0.86 18.00
CA ASN A 132 -8.40 2.16 18.16
C ASN A 132 -8.28 3.04 16.93
N ALA A 133 -8.59 2.48 15.76
CA ALA A 133 -8.39 3.12 14.47
C ALA A 133 -9.56 2.93 13.51
N ILE A 134 -9.77 3.91 12.63
CA ILE A 134 -10.68 3.84 11.48
C ILE A 134 -9.91 3.37 10.26
N TYR A 135 -10.49 2.43 9.51
CA TYR A 135 -9.96 1.90 8.25
C TYR A 135 -10.93 2.19 7.12
N PHE A 136 -10.48 2.85 6.06
CA PHE A 136 -11.25 2.98 4.84
C PHE A 136 -11.22 1.69 4.03
N ASP A 137 -12.31 1.34 3.38
CA ASP A 137 -12.34 0.27 2.41
C ASP A 137 -11.37 0.57 1.26
N ALA A 138 -10.72 -0.44 0.70
CA ALA A 138 -9.67 -0.27 -0.30
C ALA A 138 -10.12 0.56 -1.53
N ALA A 139 -11.41 0.46 -1.91
CA ALA A 139 -11.99 1.22 -3.02
C ALA A 139 -12.40 2.65 -2.63
N ALA A 140 -12.43 2.96 -1.34
CA ALA A 140 -12.92 4.23 -0.79
C ALA A 140 -11.80 5.05 -0.11
N ILE A 141 -10.55 4.61 -0.22
CA ILE A 141 -9.41 5.37 0.32
C ILE A 141 -9.40 6.76 -0.31
N PRO A 142 -9.48 7.83 0.51
CA PRO A 142 -9.52 9.19 0.00
C PRO A 142 -8.26 9.55 -0.81
N PRO A 143 -8.38 10.38 -1.85
CA PRO A 143 -7.23 10.90 -2.58
C PRO A 143 -6.20 11.58 -1.66
N THR A 144 -4.94 11.56 -2.09
CA THR A 144 -3.88 12.32 -1.40
C THR A 144 -4.25 13.81 -1.36
N ALA A 145 -4.17 14.42 -0.19
CA ALA A 145 -4.60 15.80 0.10
C ALA A 145 -6.11 16.01 0.36
N SER A 146 -6.93 14.97 0.44
CA SER A 146 -8.29 15.11 0.98
C SER A 146 -8.26 15.52 2.45
N GLU A 147 -9.16 16.40 2.84
CA GLU A 147 -9.40 16.74 4.24
C GLU A 147 -10.29 15.68 4.89
N ILE A 148 -9.76 15.01 5.91
CA ILE A 148 -10.48 13.95 6.63
C ILE A 148 -10.74 14.42 8.04
N TYR A 149 -12.01 14.42 8.44
CA TYR A 149 -12.44 14.70 9.80
C TYR A 149 -13.12 13.46 10.37
N ILE A 150 -12.76 13.12 11.61
CA ILE A 150 -13.37 12.02 12.36
C ILE A 150 -13.86 12.57 13.67
N ASP A 151 -15.18 12.67 13.79
CA ASP A 151 -15.88 13.13 14.99
C ASP A 151 -16.47 11.92 15.72
N TYR A 152 -16.36 11.89 17.04
CA TYR A 152 -16.91 10.82 17.86
C TYR A 152 -17.12 11.27 19.31
N ALA A 153 -18.05 10.63 19.99
CA ALA A 153 -18.25 10.81 21.42
C ALA A 153 -17.38 9.81 22.20
N VAL A 154 -16.93 10.21 23.37
CA VAL A 154 -16.23 9.36 24.33
C VAL A 154 -17.05 9.20 25.61
N LEU A 155 -16.83 8.10 26.35
CA LEU A 155 -17.41 7.94 27.66
C LEU A 155 -16.71 8.91 28.61
N GLY A 156 -17.45 9.92 29.11
CA GLY A 156 -16.93 10.82 30.15
C GLY A 156 -16.73 10.07 31.46
N GLU A 157 -15.59 10.28 32.11
CA GLU A 157 -15.44 9.90 33.50
C GLU A 157 -16.34 10.86 34.36
N CYS A 158 -17.28 10.28 35.11
CA CYS A 158 -18.02 11.05 36.12
C CYS A 158 -17.08 11.22 37.32
N GLU A 159 -16.58 12.43 37.54
CA GLU A 159 -15.95 12.81 38.81
C GLU A 159 -17.01 12.88 39.97
#